data_af84df96af56e4f13ef3237a36aee943
#
_entry.id   af84df96af56e4f13ef3237a36aee943
#
_cell.length_a   1.000
_cell.length_b   1.000
_cell.length_c   1.000
_cell.angle_alpha   90.00
_cell.angle_beta   90.00
_cell.angle_gamma   90.00
#
_symmetry.space_group_name_H-M   'P 1'
#
loop_
_entity.id
_entity.type
_entity.pdbx_description
1 polymer ?
#
loop_
_entity_poly.entity_id
_entity_poly.type
_entity_poly.pdbx_seq_one_letter_code
_entity_poly.pdbx_strand_id
1 'polypeptide(L)'
;FVGNVPILIALSWSGLIYMSLSCSFLISGIDITGIFSYSVIILCSLLVTILDVVLDPIAVDEGRWKWDLPGKYYGVPLQNFIGWFFNTAIILSLYNLIAVHDVPVESSSYYVKYAPAFLFILLPLIAARPCFERNLKSAGVIGVSFTLFLIVSSITSSL
;
A
#
# COMPACT_ATOMS: atom_id res chain seq x y z
N PHE A 1 16.79 2.60 -15.57
CA PHE A 1 15.49 2.55 -16.24
C PHE A 1 15.25 1.17 -16.83
N VAL A 2 14.03 0.66 -16.71
CA VAL A 2 13.52 -0.46 -17.51
C VAL A 2 12.48 0.16 -18.43
N GLY A 3 12.82 0.30 -19.71
CA GLY A 3 12.06 1.16 -20.62
C GLY A 3 12.10 2.63 -20.13
N ASN A 4 10.93 3.24 -19.96
CA ASN A 4 10.80 4.62 -19.48
C ASN A 4 10.58 4.73 -17.96
N VAL A 5 10.58 3.59 -17.22
CA VAL A 5 10.30 3.58 -15.78
C VAL A 5 11.61 3.51 -15.00
N PRO A 6 11.87 4.42 -14.04
CA PRO A 6 13.02 4.31 -13.15
C PRO A 6 12.94 3.04 -12.28
N ILE A 7 14.05 2.31 -12.17
CA ILE A 7 14.14 1.09 -11.33
C ILE A 7 13.74 1.38 -9.88
N LEU A 8 14.05 2.58 -9.37
CA LEU A 8 13.67 3.00 -8.03
C LEU A 8 12.16 2.95 -7.78
N ILE A 9 11.35 3.21 -8.80
CA ILE A 9 9.88 3.11 -8.67
C ILE A 9 9.49 1.65 -8.43
N ALA A 10 10.01 0.70 -9.21
CA ALA A 10 9.72 -0.72 -9.03
C ALA A 10 10.15 -1.21 -7.63
N LEU A 11 11.33 -0.80 -7.16
CA LEU A 11 11.82 -1.14 -5.81
C LEU A 11 10.95 -0.53 -4.71
N SER A 12 10.55 0.74 -4.86
CA SER A 12 9.67 1.42 -3.90
C SER A 12 8.31 0.72 -3.79
N TRP A 13 7.73 0.33 -4.92
CA TRP A 13 6.46 -0.40 -4.95
C TRP A 13 6.58 -1.79 -4.33
N SER A 14 7.67 -2.51 -4.55
CA SER A 14 7.91 -3.79 -3.88
C SER A 14 7.94 -3.64 -2.36
N GLY A 15 8.59 -2.59 -1.86
CA GLY A 15 8.59 -2.25 -0.44
C GLY A 15 7.21 -1.89 0.09
N LEU A 16 6.43 -1.10 -0.66
CA LEU A 16 5.06 -0.72 -0.28
C LEU A 16 4.13 -1.94 -0.23
N ILE A 17 4.20 -2.84 -1.21
CA ILE A 17 3.43 -4.09 -1.22
C ILE A 17 3.80 -4.95 -0.02
N TYR A 18 5.09 -5.10 0.30
CA TYR A 18 5.55 -5.87 1.45
C TYR A 18 5.03 -5.29 2.78
N MET A 19 5.15 -3.97 2.97
CA MET A 19 4.64 -3.29 4.17
C MET A 19 3.11 -3.38 4.28
N SER A 20 2.40 -3.21 3.16
CA SER A 20 0.95 -3.35 3.09
C SER A 20 0.50 -4.80 3.38
N LEU A 21 1.23 -5.79 2.89
CA LEU A 21 0.97 -7.20 3.18
C LEU A 21 1.10 -7.50 4.67
N SER A 22 2.17 -7.03 5.32
CA SER A 22 2.35 -7.13 6.78
C SER A 22 1.20 -6.45 7.53
N CYS A 23 0.75 -5.27 7.07
CA CYS A 23 -0.39 -4.56 7.63
C CYS A 23 -1.69 -5.35 7.44
N SER A 24 -1.87 -6.01 6.29
CA SER A 24 -3.05 -6.84 6.01
C SER A 24 -3.14 -8.02 6.96
N PHE A 25 -2.04 -8.66 7.29
CA PHE A 25 -2.00 -9.72 8.32
C PHE A 25 -2.32 -9.17 9.71
N LEU A 26 -1.74 -8.02 10.07
CA LEU A 26 -1.97 -7.39 11.37
C LEU A 26 -3.45 -7.06 11.59
N ILE A 27 -4.12 -6.44 10.61
CA ILE A 27 -5.52 -5.99 10.77
C ILE A 27 -6.55 -7.08 10.52
N SER A 28 -6.19 -8.18 9.84
CA SER A 28 -7.09 -9.32 9.64
C SER A 28 -7.04 -10.35 10.77
N GLY A 29 -6.05 -10.27 11.67
CA GLY A 29 -5.80 -11.28 12.69
C GLY A 29 -5.40 -12.66 12.14
N ILE A 30 -5.10 -12.75 10.84
CA ILE A 30 -4.67 -13.99 10.19
C ILE A 30 -3.15 -14.13 10.40
N ASP A 31 -2.71 -15.33 10.79
CA ASP A 31 -1.29 -15.61 10.91
C ASP A 31 -0.58 -15.54 9.55
N ILE A 32 0.66 -15.03 9.57
CA ILE A 32 1.51 -15.00 8.39
C ILE A 32 1.86 -16.45 8.02
N THR A 33 1.23 -16.92 6.96
CA THR A 33 1.48 -18.24 6.38
C THR A 33 2.24 -18.10 5.06
N GLY A 34 2.82 -19.19 4.59
CA GLY A 34 3.53 -19.20 3.30
C GLY A 34 2.60 -18.96 2.09
N ILE A 35 1.28 -19.19 2.24
CA ILE A 35 0.27 -18.98 1.20
C ILE A 35 -0.67 -17.87 1.65
N PHE A 36 -0.87 -16.86 0.79
CA PHE A 36 -1.80 -15.77 1.07
C PHE A 36 -3.22 -16.18 0.68
N SER A 37 -4.17 -16.03 1.60
CA SER A 37 -5.58 -16.19 1.28
C SER A 37 -6.06 -15.09 0.32
N TYR A 38 -7.11 -15.35 -0.46
CA TYR A 38 -7.70 -14.35 -1.36
C TYR A 38 -8.14 -13.09 -0.62
N SER A 39 -8.62 -13.21 0.62
CA SER A 39 -8.99 -12.07 1.44
C SER A 39 -7.81 -11.18 1.78
N VAL A 40 -6.64 -11.75 2.11
CA VAL A 40 -5.40 -11.01 2.36
C VAL A 40 -4.90 -10.33 1.08
N ILE A 41 -4.95 -11.02 -0.06
CA ILE A 41 -4.55 -10.45 -1.36
C ILE A 41 -5.44 -9.23 -1.70
N ILE A 42 -6.76 -9.37 -1.60
CA ILE A 42 -7.70 -8.27 -1.87
C ILE A 42 -7.46 -7.11 -0.89
N LEU A 43 -7.33 -7.41 0.40
CA LEU A 43 -7.08 -6.40 1.42
C LEU A 43 -5.78 -5.64 1.15
N CYS A 44 -4.67 -6.34 0.91
CA CYS A 44 -3.39 -5.72 0.57
C CYS A 44 -3.50 -4.83 -0.68
N SER A 45 -4.19 -5.30 -1.73
CA SER A 45 -4.40 -4.53 -2.96
C SER A 45 -5.21 -3.25 -2.71
N LEU A 46 -6.24 -3.31 -1.85
CA LEU A 46 -7.00 -2.13 -1.43
C LEU A 46 -6.13 -1.15 -0.63
N LEU A 47 -5.35 -1.64 0.34
CA LEU A 47 -4.50 -0.79 1.16
C LEU A 47 -3.46 -0.03 0.31
N VAL A 48 -2.78 -0.72 -0.62
CA VAL A 48 -1.84 -0.09 -1.56
C VAL A 48 -2.55 0.96 -2.41
N THR A 49 -3.73 0.64 -2.94
CA THR A 49 -4.49 1.57 -3.79
C THR A 49 -4.94 2.81 -3.02
N ILE A 50 -5.40 2.67 -1.77
CA ILE A 50 -5.79 3.82 -0.94
C ILE A 50 -4.57 4.70 -0.61
N LEU A 51 -3.41 4.10 -0.36
CA LEU A 51 -2.19 4.86 -0.17
C LEU A 51 -1.82 5.65 -1.44
N ASP A 52 -1.96 5.04 -2.62
CA ASP A 52 -1.71 5.68 -3.91
C ASP A 52 -2.65 6.88 -4.16
N VAL A 53 -3.92 6.79 -3.73
CA VAL A 53 -4.86 7.92 -3.75
C VAL A 53 -4.32 9.13 -2.96
N VAL A 54 -3.48 8.92 -1.96
CA VAL A 54 -2.86 10.01 -1.17
C VAL A 54 -1.55 10.48 -1.82
N LEU A 55 -0.73 9.58 -2.35
CA LEU A 55 0.61 9.89 -2.85
C LEU A 55 0.63 10.47 -4.27
N ASP A 56 -0.20 9.96 -5.17
CA ASP A 56 -0.20 10.36 -6.57
C ASP A 56 -0.52 11.84 -6.81
N PRO A 57 -1.50 12.45 -6.10
CA PRO A 57 -1.72 13.90 -6.21
C PRO A 57 -0.48 14.74 -5.91
N ILE A 58 0.34 14.32 -4.93
CA ILE A 58 1.60 15.01 -4.60
C ILE A 58 2.57 14.88 -5.77
N ALA A 59 2.70 13.70 -6.33
CA ALA A 59 3.63 13.43 -7.42
C ALA A 59 3.26 14.19 -8.71
N VAL A 60 1.95 14.34 -8.98
CA VAL A 60 1.46 15.17 -10.10
C VAL A 60 1.74 16.66 -9.85
N ASP A 61 1.45 17.14 -8.64
CA ASP A 61 1.71 18.54 -8.26
C ASP A 61 3.20 18.89 -8.33
N GLU A 62 4.06 17.96 -7.98
CA GLU A 62 5.53 18.10 -8.11
C GLU A 62 6.05 17.88 -9.53
N GLY A 63 5.19 17.54 -10.50
CA GLY A 63 5.57 17.30 -11.89
C GLY A 63 6.44 16.06 -12.10
N ARG A 64 6.42 15.09 -11.16
CA ARG A 64 7.18 13.83 -11.28
C ARG A 64 6.67 12.97 -12.41
N TRP A 65 5.35 12.99 -12.64
CA TRP A 65 4.68 12.39 -13.78
C TRP A 65 3.37 13.11 -14.11
N LYS A 66 2.88 12.84 -15.30
CA LYS A 66 1.59 13.33 -15.79
C LYS A 66 1.01 12.32 -16.77
N TRP A 67 -0.28 12.38 -16.96
CA TRP A 67 -0.98 11.59 -17.96
C TRP A 67 -1.39 12.46 -19.15
N ASP A 68 -1.39 11.89 -20.36
CA ASP A 68 -1.85 12.60 -21.57
C ASP A 68 -3.31 13.03 -21.44
N LEU A 69 -4.13 12.20 -20.78
CA LEU A 69 -5.51 12.50 -20.42
C LEU A 69 -5.61 12.60 -18.88
N PRO A 70 -5.51 13.81 -18.33
CA PRO A 70 -5.57 13.99 -16.89
C PRO A 70 -6.94 13.64 -16.32
N GLY A 71 -6.95 12.97 -15.16
CA GLY A 71 -8.17 12.61 -14.43
C GLY A 71 -8.74 13.79 -13.65
N LYS A 72 -9.98 13.62 -13.16
CA LYS A 72 -10.67 14.63 -12.34
C LYS A 72 -10.09 14.77 -10.92
N TYR A 73 -9.40 13.74 -10.42
CA TYR A 73 -8.82 13.72 -9.09
C TYR A 73 -7.38 14.21 -9.16
N TYR A 74 -7.15 15.49 -9.01
CA TYR A 74 -5.82 16.14 -9.05
C TYR A 74 -4.96 15.74 -10.27
N GLY A 75 -5.60 15.52 -11.41
CA GLY A 75 -4.93 15.08 -12.63
C GLY A 75 -4.69 13.57 -12.72
N VAL A 76 -4.95 12.80 -11.66
CA VAL A 76 -4.77 11.34 -11.64
C VAL A 76 -6.01 10.66 -12.24
N PRO A 77 -5.87 9.83 -13.27
CA PRO A 77 -7.00 9.11 -13.87
C PRO A 77 -7.39 7.89 -13.01
N LEU A 78 -8.69 7.57 -12.99
CA LEU A 78 -9.21 6.40 -12.25
C LEU A 78 -8.51 5.09 -12.65
N GLN A 79 -8.15 4.96 -13.91
CA GLN A 79 -7.45 3.79 -14.45
C GLN A 79 -6.12 3.52 -13.75
N ASN A 80 -5.45 4.56 -13.23
CA ASN A 80 -4.23 4.39 -12.45
C ASN A 80 -4.50 3.59 -11.16
N PHE A 81 -5.51 3.99 -10.40
CA PHE A 81 -5.88 3.30 -9.15
C PHE A 81 -6.36 1.87 -9.39
N ILE A 82 -7.17 1.67 -10.42
CA ILE A 82 -7.58 0.33 -10.85
C ILE A 82 -6.36 -0.51 -11.24
N GLY A 83 -5.42 0.08 -11.96
CA GLY A 83 -4.17 -0.57 -12.36
C GLY A 83 -3.35 -1.02 -11.15
N TRP A 84 -3.21 -0.19 -10.13
CA TRP A 84 -2.47 -0.53 -8.91
C TRP A 84 -3.13 -1.65 -8.12
N PHE A 85 -4.46 -1.63 -8.02
CA PHE A 85 -5.20 -2.73 -7.40
C PHE A 85 -4.90 -4.07 -8.07
N PHE A 86 -5.07 -4.14 -9.39
CA PHE A 86 -4.85 -5.39 -10.13
C PHE A 86 -3.38 -5.79 -10.18
N ASN A 87 -2.45 -4.84 -10.32
CA ASN A 87 -1.01 -5.14 -10.29
C ASN A 87 -0.63 -5.80 -8.96
N THR A 88 -1.06 -5.24 -7.84
CA THR A 88 -0.78 -5.81 -6.51
C THR A 88 -1.40 -7.20 -6.38
N ALA A 89 -2.66 -7.38 -6.78
CA ALA A 89 -3.34 -8.67 -6.73
C ALA A 89 -2.64 -9.74 -7.59
N ILE A 90 -2.20 -9.37 -8.80
CA ILE A 90 -1.47 -10.27 -9.70
C ILE A 90 -0.12 -10.64 -9.10
N ILE A 91 0.66 -9.68 -8.60
CA ILE A 91 1.97 -9.94 -7.98
C ILE A 91 1.84 -10.93 -6.83
N LEU A 92 0.89 -10.71 -5.90
CA LEU A 92 0.68 -11.61 -4.76
C LEU A 92 0.15 -12.97 -5.17
N SER A 93 -0.71 -13.04 -6.18
CA SER A 93 -1.20 -14.31 -6.73
C SER A 93 -0.10 -15.11 -7.41
N LEU A 94 0.77 -14.45 -8.19
CA LEU A 94 1.93 -15.09 -8.79
C LEU A 94 2.92 -15.56 -7.73
N TYR A 95 3.13 -14.77 -6.67
CA TYR A 95 3.94 -15.21 -5.53
C TYR A 95 3.42 -16.53 -4.94
N ASN A 96 2.11 -16.64 -4.72
CA ASN A 96 1.50 -17.89 -4.24
C ASN A 96 1.74 -19.09 -5.15
N LEU A 97 1.89 -18.88 -6.46
CA LEU A 97 2.13 -19.97 -7.42
C LEU A 97 3.59 -20.46 -7.44
N ILE A 98 4.55 -19.55 -7.17
CA ILE A 98 5.99 -19.85 -7.31
C ILE A 98 6.71 -19.99 -5.97
N ALA A 99 6.14 -19.50 -4.87
CA ALA A 99 6.76 -19.58 -3.56
C ALA A 99 6.81 -21.03 -3.06
N VAL A 100 7.93 -21.39 -2.44
CA VAL A 100 8.07 -22.68 -1.74
C VAL A 100 7.36 -22.55 -0.40
N HIS A 101 6.27 -23.30 -0.24
CA HIS A 101 5.37 -23.16 0.91
C HIS A 101 5.82 -23.86 2.19
N ASP A 102 6.88 -24.68 2.13
CA ASP A 102 7.35 -25.50 3.24
C ASP A 102 8.46 -24.84 4.07
N VAL A 103 8.67 -23.54 3.93
CA VAL A 103 9.65 -22.83 4.76
C VAL A 103 9.03 -22.57 6.14
N PRO A 104 9.57 -23.16 7.23
CA PRO A 104 9.10 -22.86 8.57
C PRO A 104 9.25 -21.36 8.83
N VAL A 105 8.14 -20.69 9.16
CA VAL A 105 8.22 -19.31 9.63
C VAL A 105 8.76 -19.37 11.06
N GLU A 106 10.07 -19.07 11.22
CA GLU A 106 10.66 -18.96 12.55
C GLU A 106 9.84 -17.98 13.40
N SER A 107 9.68 -18.30 14.69
CA SER A 107 8.97 -17.47 15.65
C SER A 107 9.74 -16.18 15.93
N SER A 108 9.62 -15.23 15.04
CA SER A 108 10.14 -13.87 15.24
C SER A 108 9.33 -13.16 16.32
N SER A 109 9.98 -12.29 17.10
CA SER A 109 9.27 -11.40 18.00
C SER A 109 8.14 -10.66 17.28
N TYR A 110 6.99 -10.49 17.94
CA TYR A 110 5.84 -9.73 17.41
C TYR A 110 6.25 -8.40 16.76
N TYR A 111 7.14 -7.65 17.41
CA TYR A 111 7.61 -6.35 16.90
C TYR A 111 8.37 -6.47 15.59
N VAL A 112 9.21 -7.49 15.43
CA VAL A 112 9.96 -7.73 14.19
C VAL A 112 9.01 -8.17 13.08
N LYS A 113 8.05 -9.05 13.40
CA LYS A 113 7.05 -9.56 12.47
C LYS A 113 6.18 -8.45 11.87
N TYR A 114 5.78 -7.47 12.69
CA TYR A 114 4.85 -6.40 12.28
C TYR A 114 5.50 -5.02 12.13
N ALA A 115 6.82 -4.89 12.28
CA ALA A 115 7.50 -3.62 12.04
C ALA A 115 7.17 -2.97 10.67
N PRO A 116 7.08 -3.74 9.56
CA PRO A 116 6.67 -3.16 8.27
C PRO A 116 5.23 -2.63 8.28
N ALA A 117 4.31 -3.28 9.01
CA ALA A 117 2.94 -2.82 9.16
C ALA A 117 2.86 -1.47 9.87
N PHE A 118 3.60 -1.28 10.95
CA PHE A 118 3.65 0.00 11.67
C PHE A 118 4.20 1.12 10.78
N LEU A 119 5.21 0.85 9.97
CA LEU A 119 5.70 1.80 8.97
C LEU A 119 4.61 2.15 7.97
N PHE A 120 3.88 1.16 7.44
CA PHE A 120 2.79 1.39 6.49
C PHE A 120 1.69 2.26 7.08
N ILE A 121 1.30 2.03 8.35
CA ILE A 121 0.26 2.80 9.04
C ILE A 121 0.62 4.29 9.12
N LEU A 122 1.91 4.62 9.27
CA LEU A 122 2.38 6.01 9.38
C LEU A 122 2.48 6.72 8.01
N LEU A 123 2.67 6.00 6.92
CA LEU A 123 2.88 6.60 5.59
C LEU A 123 1.77 7.55 5.16
N PRO A 124 0.45 7.20 5.24
CA PRO A 124 -0.61 8.11 4.82
C PRO A 124 -0.66 9.38 5.68
N LEU A 125 -0.34 9.28 6.98
CA LEU A 125 -0.29 10.45 7.87
C LEU A 125 0.87 11.38 7.50
N ILE A 126 2.04 10.82 7.23
CA ILE A 126 3.21 11.59 6.79
C ILE A 126 2.91 12.29 5.46
N ALA A 127 2.24 11.60 4.53
CA ALA A 127 1.85 12.15 3.24
C ALA A 127 0.70 13.19 3.34
N ALA A 128 -0.13 13.13 4.38
CA ALA A 128 -1.22 14.09 4.56
C ALA A 128 -0.72 15.52 4.76
N ARG A 129 0.41 15.71 5.45
CA ARG A 129 1.00 17.04 5.67
C ARG A 129 1.30 17.76 4.35
N PRO A 130 2.14 17.25 3.41
CA PRO A 130 2.38 17.90 2.14
C PRO A 130 1.10 18.06 1.29
N CYS A 131 0.10 17.17 1.44
CA CYS A 131 -1.19 17.36 0.79
C CYS A 131 -1.87 18.65 1.25
N PHE A 132 -1.92 18.94 2.55
CA PHE A 132 -2.52 20.17 3.06
C PHE A 132 -1.71 21.41 2.68
N GLU A 133 -0.38 21.35 2.75
CA GLU A 133 0.51 22.45 2.35
C GLU A 133 0.35 22.84 0.87
N ARG A 134 -0.03 21.88 0.00
CA ARG A 134 -0.22 22.04 -1.45
C ARG A 134 -1.68 22.23 -1.88
N ASN A 135 -2.61 22.45 -0.94
CA ASN A 135 -4.05 22.55 -1.22
C ASN A 135 -4.69 21.27 -1.82
N LEU A 136 -4.07 20.10 -1.67
CA LEU A 136 -4.62 18.80 -2.05
C LEU A 136 -5.50 18.26 -0.91
N LYS A 137 -6.50 19.04 -0.49
CA LYS A 137 -7.24 18.85 0.78
C LYS A 137 -7.91 17.49 0.89
N SER A 138 -8.56 16.99 -0.18
CA SER A 138 -9.22 15.68 -0.12
C SER A 138 -8.22 14.54 0.03
N ALA A 139 -7.06 14.60 -0.63
CA ALA A 139 -6.00 13.62 -0.44
C ALA A 139 -5.47 13.64 1.00
N GLY A 140 -5.25 14.82 1.58
CA GLY A 140 -4.84 14.98 2.97
C GLY A 140 -5.86 14.41 3.97
N VAL A 141 -7.15 14.69 3.78
CA VAL A 141 -8.23 14.13 4.62
C VAL A 141 -8.28 12.60 4.50
N ILE A 142 -8.18 12.06 3.27
CA ILE A 142 -8.12 10.61 3.06
C ILE A 142 -6.92 10.02 3.80
N GLY A 143 -5.73 10.63 3.73
CA GLY A 143 -4.53 10.16 4.43
C GLY A 143 -4.71 10.07 5.95
N VAL A 144 -5.26 11.12 6.58
CA VAL A 144 -5.54 11.11 8.03
C VAL A 144 -6.58 10.06 8.38
N SER A 145 -7.71 10.01 7.65
CA SER A 145 -8.80 9.07 7.90
C SER A 145 -8.35 7.62 7.71
N PHE A 146 -7.53 7.36 6.70
CA PHE A 146 -6.97 6.04 6.43
C PHE A 146 -6.02 5.59 7.56
N THR A 147 -5.14 6.47 8.04
CA THR A 147 -4.29 6.18 9.20
C THR A 147 -5.12 5.83 10.44
N LEU A 148 -6.15 6.63 10.76
CA LEU A 148 -7.04 6.34 11.89
C LEU A 148 -7.75 5.00 11.75
N PHE A 149 -8.25 4.68 10.56
CA PHE A 149 -8.85 3.37 10.27
C PHE A 149 -7.86 2.24 10.53
N LEU A 150 -6.63 2.34 10.04
CA LEU A 150 -5.60 1.30 10.23
C LEU A 150 -5.23 1.12 11.70
N ILE A 151 -5.10 2.20 12.47
CA ILE A 151 -4.82 2.15 13.91
C ILE A 151 -5.95 1.43 14.65
N VAL A 152 -7.21 1.83 14.41
CA VAL A 152 -8.37 1.21 15.07
C VAL A 152 -8.45 -0.27 14.70
N SER A 153 -8.30 -0.62 13.42
CA SER A 153 -8.33 -2.01 12.96
C SER A 153 -7.23 -2.87 13.57
N SER A 154 -6.01 -2.32 13.72
CA SER A 154 -4.89 -3.05 14.33
C SER A 154 -5.08 -3.29 15.83
N ILE A 155 -5.73 -2.38 16.55
CA ILE A 155 -6.07 -2.56 17.97
C ILE A 155 -7.17 -3.61 18.12
N THR A 156 -8.23 -3.55 17.33
CA THR A 156 -9.36 -4.48 17.43
C THR A 156 -9.01 -5.92 17.04
N SER A 157 -8.05 -6.12 16.15
CA SER A 157 -7.57 -7.45 15.77
C SER A 157 -6.61 -8.06 16.79
N SER A 158 -6.09 -7.25 17.70
CA SER A 158 -5.16 -7.68 18.77
C SER A 158 -5.89 -8.05 20.09
N LEU A 159 -7.19 -7.76 20.17
CA LEU A 159 -8.08 -8.09 21.30
C LEU A 159 -8.78 -9.41 21.08
#